data_44c0205318d370de969ed101cdd4f5b3
#
_entry.id   44c0205318d370de969ed101cdd4f5b3
#
_cell.length_a   1.000
_cell.length_b   1.000
_cell.length_c   1.000
_cell.angle_alpha   90.00
_cell.angle_beta   90.00
_cell.angle_gamma   90.00
#
_symmetry.space_group_name_H-M   'P 1'
#
loop_
_entity.id
_entity.type
_entity.pdbx_description
1 polymer ?
#
loop_
_entity_poly.entity_id
_entity_poly.type
_entity_poly.pdbx_seq_one_letter_code
_entity_poly.pdbx_strand_id
1 'polypeptide(L)'
;KDGFVKISVVTARDAVQRANAIHHCSPTAIAALGRSLCAASMLGDLLKEENGTLTLRISGGGGLGSIIAVSDSEGNVRGMVSNPAFDLPTRPDGKLDVGGAVGKDGMLTVSRDIGLREPYVGSTELVSGEIAEDLSAYLVESEQIPAACGLGVLVDTDHSVKAAGGFLVQLMPGAPEELIA
;
A
#
# COMPACT_ATOMS: atom_id res chain seq x y z
N LYS A 1 25.29 15.61 -6.03
CA LYS A 1 23.88 15.27 -5.70
C LYS A 1 23.31 14.66 -6.96
N ASP A 2 23.50 13.38 -7.13
CA ASP A 2 23.42 12.76 -8.45
C ASP A 2 22.01 12.24 -8.77
N GLY A 3 21.05 12.35 -7.81
CA GLY A 3 19.64 12.05 -8.05
C GLY A 3 19.33 10.58 -8.38
N PHE A 4 20.21 9.66 -7.99
CA PHE A 4 20.03 8.22 -8.29
C PHE A 4 19.04 7.50 -7.41
N VAL A 5 18.65 8.09 -6.30
CA VAL A 5 17.70 7.50 -5.35
C VAL A 5 16.59 8.48 -5.07
N LYS A 6 15.35 8.03 -5.20
CA LYS A 6 14.15 8.76 -4.75
C LYS A 6 13.60 8.07 -3.51
N ILE A 7 13.32 8.84 -2.46
CA ILE A 7 12.77 8.35 -1.21
C ILE A 7 11.48 9.11 -0.94
N SER A 8 10.39 8.37 -0.75
CA SER A 8 9.11 8.89 -0.28
C SER A 8 8.84 8.32 1.11
N VAL A 9 8.36 9.15 2.02
CA VAL A 9 8.03 8.75 3.40
C VAL A 9 6.66 9.32 3.74
N VAL A 10 5.82 8.52 4.38
CA VAL A 10 4.49 8.93 4.82
C VAL A 10 4.29 8.63 6.30
N THR A 11 3.64 9.55 7.01
CA THR A 11 3.04 9.33 8.33
C THR A 11 1.55 9.57 8.20
N ALA A 12 0.73 8.56 8.51
CA ALA A 12 -0.70 8.55 8.17
C ALA A 12 -1.59 8.11 9.34
N ARG A 13 -1.12 8.23 10.58
CA ARG A 13 -1.85 7.77 11.78
C ARG A 13 -3.29 8.29 11.80
N ASP A 14 -3.51 9.58 11.56
CA ASP A 14 -4.84 10.18 11.68
C ASP A 14 -5.76 9.79 10.52
N ALA A 15 -5.23 9.65 9.30
CA ALA A 15 -5.98 9.16 8.15
C ALA A 15 -6.43 7.70 8.35
N VAL A 16 -5.54 6.84 8.85
CA VAL A 16 -5.86 5.43 9.13
C VAL A 16 -6.83 5.31 10.31
N GLN A 17 -6.65 6.10 11.37
CA GLN A 17 -7.61 6.16 12.48
C GLN A 17 -9.00 6.63 12.01
N ARG A 18 -9.04 7.59 11.09
CA ARG A 18 -10.31 8.05 10.50
C ARG A 18 -10.98 6.96 9.68
N ALA A 19 -10.23 6.22 8.88
CA ALA A 19 -10.74 5.07 8.14
C ALA A 19 -11.28 3.99 9.09
N ASN A 20 -10.57 3.71 10.19
CA ASN A 20 -11.02 2.78 11.22
C ASN A 20 -12.37 3.20 11.83
N ALA A 21 -12.51 4.48 12.18
CA ALA A 21 -13.75 5.03 12.75
C ALA A 21 -14.94 4.95 11.79
N ILE A 22 -14.69 5.04 10.47
CA ILE A 22 -15.73 4.98 9.44
C ILE A 22 -16.15 3.52 9.16
N HIS A 23 -15.17 2.62 9.02
CA HIS A 23 -15.41 1.25 8.57
C HIS A 23 -15.57 0.24 9.70
N HIS A 24 -15.26 0.63 10.95
CA HIS A 24 -15.32 -0.25 12.13
C HIS A 24 -14.52 -1.55 11.91
N CYS A 25 -13.28 -1.40 11.49
CA CYS A 25 -12.41 -2.52 11.13
C CYS A 25 -11.97 -3.32 12.35
N SER A 26 -11.78 -4.63 12.13
CA SER A 26 -10.97 -5.47 13.02
C SER A 26 -9.51 -5.00 13.05
N PRO A 27 -8.70 -5.40 14.05
CA PRO A 27 -7.27 -5.08 14.08
C PRO A 27 -6.52 -5.47 12.81
N THR A 28 -6.75 -6.68 12.29
CA THR A 28 -6.09 -7.14 11.05
C THR A 28 -6.57 -6.38 9.83
N ALA A 29 -7.88 -6.09 9.75
CA ALA A 29 -8.45 -5.34 8.62
C ALA A 29 -7.93 -3.91 8.56
N ILE A 30 -7.83 -3.20 9.70
CA ILE A 30 -7.29 -1.83 9.69
C ILE A 30 -5.78 -1.80 9.45
N ALA A 31 -5.05 -2.83 9.88
CA ALA A 31 -3.64 -2.94 9.55
C ALA A 31 -3.43 -3.09 8.03
N ALA A 32 -4.21 -3.94 7.37
CA ALA A 32 -4.17 -4.13 5.92
C ALA A 32 -4.61 -2.87 5.16
N LEU A 33 -5.76 -2.29 5.53
CA LEU A 33 -6.26 -1.06 4.91
C LEU A 33 -5.29 0.11 5.11
N GLY A 34 -4.74 0.28 6.30
CA GLY A 34 -3.81 1.35 6.62
C GLY A 34 -2.50 1.25 5.84
N ARG A 35 -1.93 0.04 5.69
CA ARG A 35 -0.78 -0.19 4.80
C ARG A 35 -1.11 0.19 3.35
N SER A 36 -2.29 -0.19 2.88
CA SER A 36 -2.74 0.14 1.52
C SER A 36 -2.94 1.65 1.32
N LEU A 37 -3.47 2.37 2.32
CA LEU A 37 -3.60 3.83 2.30
C LEU A 37 -2.23 4.51 2.26
N CYS A 38 -1.26 4.06 3.07
CA CYS A 38 0.10 4.56 3.06
C CYS A 38 0.77 4.34 1.68
N ALA A 39 0.63 3.14 1.12
CA ALA A 39 1.13 2.80 -0.21
C ALA A 39 0.51 3.71 -1.29
N ALA A 40 -0.82 3.86 -1.29
CA ALA A 40 -1.52 4.71 -2.25
C ALA A 40 -1.10 6.18 -2.14
N SER A 41 -0.94 6.71 -0.91
CA SER A 41 -0.48 8.09 -0.68
C SER A 41 0.90 8.34 -1.30
N MET A 42 1.87 7.44 -1.05
CA MET A 42 3.21 7.58 -1.61
C MET A 42 3.22 7.46 -3.13
N LEU A 43 2.41 6.55 -3.71
CA LEU A 43 2.30 6.41 -5.16
C LEU A 43 1.55 7.59 -5.81
N GLY A 44 0.55 8.16 -5.13
CA GLY A 44 -0.19 9.34 -5.59
C GLY A 44 0.69 10.58 -5.66
N ASP A 45 1.50 10.82 -4.63
CA ASP A 45 2.50 11.91 -4.59
C ASP A 45 3.56 11.83 -5.71
N LEU A 46 3.69 10.67 -6.36
CA LEU A 46 4.56 10.49 -7.53
C LEU A 46 3.89 10.90 -8.85
N LEU A 47 2.57 11.14 -8.88
CA LEU A 47 1.88 11.62 -10.06
C LEU A 47 2.35 13.04 -10.39
N LYS A 48 2.54 13.30 -11.68
CA LYS A 48 3.00 14.62 -12.16
C LYS A 48 1.85 15.55 -12.54
N GLU A 49 0.69 14.97 -12.80
CA GLU A 49 -0.53 15.64 -13.22
C GLU A 49 -1.31 16.12 -11.99
N GLU A 50 -1.57 17.43 -11.89
CA GLU A 50 -2.23 18.07 -10.74
C GLU A 50 -3.62 17.47 -10.41
N ASN A 51 -4.34 16.97 -11.42
CA ASN A 51 -5.63 16.32 -11.24
C ASN A 51 -5.56 14.81 -11.39
N GLY A 52 -4.34 14.24 -11.34
CA GLY A 52 -4.13 12.82 -11.43
C GLY A 52 -4.71 12.08 -10.22
N THR A 53 -5.26 10.90 -10.47
CA THR A 53 -5.68 9.99 -9.40
C THR A 53 -5.09 8.61 -9.60
N LEU A 54 -4.83 7.95 -8.49
CA LEU A 54 -4.32 6.59 -8.47
C LEU A 54 -5.26 5.71 -7.65
N THR A 55 -5.58 4.54 -8.18
CA THR A 55 -6.30 3.49 -7.47
C THR A 55 -5.41 2.28 -7.30
N LEU A 56 -5.14 1.91 -6.07
CA LEU A 56 -4.49 0.66 -5.66
C LEU A 56 -5.58 -0.33 -5.27
N ARG A 57 -5.62 -1.48 -5.93
CA ARG A 57 -6.50 -2.61 -5.59
C ARG A 57 -5.67 -3.84 -5.26
N ILE A 58 -6.00 -4.48 -4.14
CA ILE A 58 -5.38 -5.72 -3.69
C ILE A 58 -6.49 -6.75 -3.49
N SER A 59 -6.32 -7.91 -4.10
CA SER A 59 -7.28 -9.01 -3.98
C SER A 59 -6.50 -10.32 -4.00
N GLY A 60 -6.28 -10.90 -2.84
CA GLY A 60 -5.44 -12.09 -2.66
C GLY A 60 -6.21 -13.37 -2.33
N GLY A 61 -7.55 -13.35 -2.40
CA GLY A 61 -8.37 -14.51 -2.09
C GLY A 61 -8.54 -14.81 -0.60
N GLY A 62 -7.94 -14.01 0.29
CA GLY A 62 -8.11 -14.14 1.73
C GLY A 62 -9.44 -13.59 2.25
N GLY A 63 -9.68 -13.74 3.56
CA GLY A 63 -10.97 -13.41 4.19
C GLY A 63 -11.33 -11.92 4.22
N LEU A 64 -10.35 -11.02 4.04
CA LEU A 64 -10.61 -9.58 3.89
C LEU A 64 -11.31 -9.23 2.57
N GLY A 65 -11.26 -10.12 1.57
CA GLY A 65 -11.70 -9.82 0.22
C GLY A 65 -10.80 -8.80 -0.48
N SER A 66 -11.39 -7.86 -1.21
CA SER A 66 -10.62 -6.80 -1.89
C SER A 66 -10.38 -5.60 -0.98
N ILE A 67 -9.19 -5.03 -1.08
CA ILE A 67 -8.84 -3.74 -0.51
C ILE A 67 -8.68 -2.76 -1.65
N ILE A 68 -9.29 -1.58 -1.53
CA ILE A 68 -9.18 -0.50 -2.50
C ILE A 68 -8.72 0.75 -1.76
N ALA A 69 -7.64 1.36 -2.23
CA ALA A 69 -7.16 2.64 -1.77
C ALA A 69 -6.98 3.59 -2.96
N VAL A 70 -7.46 4.81 -2.83
CA VAL A 70 -7.38 5.83 -3.87
C VAL A 70 -6.62 7.01 -3.33
N SER A 71 -5.71 7.55 -4.13
CA SER A 71 -4.97 8.77 -3.83
C SER A 71 -5.11 9.78 -4.97
N ASP A 72 -5.08 11.06 -4.63
CA ASP A 72 -4.83 12.13 -5.59
C ASP A 72 -3.32 12.44 -5.70
N SER A 73 -2.96 13.41 -6.54
CA SER A 73 -1.57 13.86 -6.75
C SER A 73 -0.98 14.63 -5.57
N GLU A 74 -1.77 14.98 -4.56
CA GLU A 74 -1.30 15.60 -3.31
C GLU A 74 -1.09 14.56 -2.20
N GLY A 75 -1.33 13.26 -2.49
CA GLY A 75 -1.20 12.18 -1.52
C GLY A 75 -2.38 12.05 -0.56
N ASN A 76 -3.48 12.79 -0.77
CA ASN A 76 -4.70 12.59 0.01
C ASN A 76 -5.34 11.25 -0.32
N VAL A 77 -5.78 10.51 0.70
CA VAL A 77 -6.22 9.14 0.52
C VAL A 77 -7.62 8.86 1.04
N ARG A 78 -8.28 7.93 0.38
CA ARG A 78 -9.48 7.25 0.85
C ARG A 78 -9.42 5.78 0.45
N GLY A 79 -10.13 4.93 1.17
CA GLY A 79 -10.11 3.50 0.84
C GLY A 79 -11.12 2.71 1.64
N MET A 80 -11.26 1.45 1.25
CA MET A 80 -12.16 0.48 1.89
C MET A 80 -11.58 -0.93 1.81
N VAL A 81 -12.07 -1.79 2.67
CA VAL A 81 -11.88 -3.24 2.63
C VAL A 81 -13.24 -3.90 2.55
N SER A 82 -13.37 -4.96 1.74
CA SER A 82 -14.67 -5.59 1.48
C SER A 82 -15.28 -6.25 2.73
N ASN A 83 -14.44 -6.82 3.58
CA ASN A 83 -14.87 -7.45 4.83
C ASN A 83 -14.11 -6.84 6.03
N PRO A 84 -14.54 -5.67 6.52
CA PRO A 84 -13.83 -4.97 7.60
C PRO A 84 -13.89 -5.68 8.95
N ALA A 85 -14.85 -6.57 9.16
CA ALA A 85 -15.00 -7.34 10.39
C ALA A 85 -14.13 -8.61 10.44
N PHE A 86 -13.53 -9.01 9.31
CA PHE A 86 -12.69 -10.19 9.27
C PHE A 86 -11.41 -9.99 10.09
N ASP A 87 -11.10 -10.94 10.93
CA ASP A 87 -9.91 -10.93 11.77
C ASP A 87 -9.26 -12.32 11.82
N LEU A 88 -7.98 -12.35 12.15
CA LEU A 88 -7.22 -13.56 12.40
C LEU A 88 -6.54 -13.47 13.76
N PRO A 89 -6.30 -14.61 14.42
CA PRO A 89 -5.46 -14.64 15.60
C PRO A 89 -4.07 -14.03 15.30
N THR A 90 -3.50 -13.37 16.29
CA THR A 90 -2.12 -12.89 16.18
C THR A 90 -1.17 -14.07 15.95
N ARG A 91 -0.15 -13.80 15.14
CA ARG A 91 0.92 -14.76 14.85
C ARG A 91 1.71 -15.07 16.15
N PRO A 92 2.46 -16.21 16.19
CA PRO A 92 3.28 -16.54 17.35
C PRO A 92 4.31 -15.48 17.75
N ASP A 93 4.71 -14.60 16.79
CA ASP A 93 5.60 -13.47 17.05
C ASP A 93 4.86 -12.23 17.60
N GLY A 94 3.56 -12.33 17.89
CA GLY A 94 2.73 -11.26 18.41
C GLY A 94 2.23 -10.24 17.38
N LYS A 95 2.53 -10.45 16.09
CA LYS A 95 2.08 -9.56 15.00
C LYS A 95 0.72 -9.96 14.46
N LEU A 96 0.00 -9.00 13.90
CA LEU A 96 -1.22 -9.25 13.14
C LEU A 96 -0.89 -10.00 11.85
N ASP A 97 -1.69 -11.00 11.51
CA ASP A 97 -1.50 -11.82 10.32
C ASP A 97 -2.16 -11.18 9.09
N VAL A 98 -1.55 -10.08 8.63
CA VAL A 98 -2.05 -9.34 7.46
C VAL A 98 -1.94 -10.20 6.20
N GLY A 99 -0.82 -10.86 5.98
CA GLY A 99 -0.61 -11.72 4.82
C GLY A 99 -1.63 -12.85 4.73
N GLY A 100 -1.91 -13.54 5.85
CA GLY A 100 -2.94 -14.57 5.90
C GLY A 100 -4.35 -14.03 5.64
N ALA A 101 -4.66 -12.83 6.12
CA ALA A 101 -5.97 -12.22 5.95
C ALA A 101 -6.21 -11.69 4.53
N VAL A 102 -5.18 -11.14 3.88
CA VAL A 102 -5.21 -10.69 2.48
C VAL A 102 -5.20 -11.88 1.53
N GLY A 103 -4.39 -12.89 1.83
CA GLY A 103 -4.08 -13.99 0.92
C GLY A 103 -3.09 -13.60 -0.15
N LYS A 104 -2.63 -14.57 -0.93
CA LYS A 104 -1.64 -14.38 -1.99
C LYS A 104 -2.06 -14.93 -3.36
N ASP A 105 -3.22 -15.59 -3.41
CA ASP A 105 -3.73 -16.20 -4.64
C ASP A 105 -4.53 -15.16 -5.44
N GLY A 106 -3.83 -14.14 -5.94
CA GLY A 106 -4.47 -13.03 -6.66
C GLY A 106 -3.51 -11.91 -7.04
N MET A 107 -4.04 -10.71 -7.20
CA MET A 107 -3.35 -9.61 -7.86
C MET A 107 -3.31 -8.33 -7.03
N LEU A 108 -2.20 -7.60 -7.15
CA LEU A 108 -2.11 -6.18 -6.89
C LEU A 108 -2.24 -5.43 -8.21
N THR A 109 -3.16 -4.48 -8.28
CA THR A 109 -3.41 -3.67 -9.48
C THR A 109 -3.32 -2.20 -9.14
N VAL A 110 -2.60 -1.44 -9.95
CA VAL A 110 -2.52 0.02 -9.87
C VAL A 110 -3.10 0.61 -11.14
N SER A 111 -4.12 1.46 -10.99
CA SER A 111 -4.71 2.23 -12.08
C SER A 111 -4.40 3.72 -11.87
N ARG A 112 -3.89 4.39 -12.90
CA ARG A 112 -3.59 5.83 -12.89
C ARG A 112 -4.45 6.52 -13.92
N ASP A 113 -5.33 7.39 -13.46
CA ASP A 113 -6.07 8.33 -14.30
C ASP A 113 -5.33 9.66 -14.31
N ILE A 114 -4.72 9.97 -15.44
CA ILE A 114 -3.91 11.17 -15.66
C ILE A 114 -4.52 12.05 -16.75
N GLY A 115 -5.85 11.93 -16.96
CA GLY A 115 -6.57 12.71 -17.96
C GLY A 115 -6.46 12.20 -19.40
N LEU A 116 -5.94 11.01 -19.61
CA LEU A 116 -5.96 10.33 -20.92
C LEU A 116 -7.32 9.68 -21.18
N ARG A 117 -7.55 9.27 -22.43
CA ARG A 117 -8.81 8.61 -22.83
C ARG A 117 -9.10 7.35 -22.00
N GLU A 118 -8.06 6.62 -21.65
CA GLU A 118 -8.13 5.42 -20.82
C GLU A 118 -7.06 5.52 -19.73
N PRO A 119 -7.35 5.08 -18.49
CA PRO A 119 -6.36 5.05 -17.43
C PRO A 119 -5.25 4.04 -17.76
N TYR A 120 -4.04 4.33 -17.31
CA TYR A 120 -2.97 3.35 -17.33
C TYR A 120 -3.20 2.33 -16.20
N VAL A 121 -3.14 1.05 -16.53
CA VAL A 121 -3.32 -0.05 -15.57
C VAL A 121 -2.14 -1.01 -15.63
N GLY A 122 -1.49 -1.18 -14.49
CA GLY A 122 -0.48 -2.21 -14.26
C GLY A 122 -0.92 -3.18 -13.18
N SER A 123 -0.51 -4.44 -13.27
CA SER A 123 -0.81 -5.44 -12.25
C SER A 123 0.28 -6.50 -12.15
N THR A 124 0.41 -7.10 -10.95
CA THR A 124 1.31 -8.22 -10.68
C THR A 124 0.64 -9.21 -9.73
N GLU A 125 1.08 -10.46 -9.73
CA GLU A 125 0.67 -11.45 -8.76
C GLU A 125 1.15 -11.05 -7.37
N LEU A 126 0.38 -11.39 -6.33
CA LEU A 126 0.80 -11.18 -4.96
C LEU A 126 1.90 -12.17 -4.57
N VAL A 127 2.91 -11.67 -3.87
CA VAL A 127 4.03 -12.49 -3.37
C VAL A 127 3.71 -13.03 -1.98
N SER A 128 3.21 -12.17 -1.09
CA SER A 128 3.01 -12.53 0.31
C SER A 128 1.67 -12.09 0.91
N GLY A 129 1.00 -11.11 0.33
CA GLY A 129 -0.16 -10.45 0.92
C GLY A 129 0.19 -9.46 2.05
N GLU A 130 1.47 -9.26 2.36
CA GLU A 130 1.95 -8.28 3.37
C GLU A 130 1.93 -6.84 2.86
N ILE A 131 1.54 -6.64 1.61
CA ILE A 131 1.35 -5.36 0.90
C ILE A 131 2.66 -4.66 0.57
N ALA A 132 3.61 -4.53 1.51
CA ALA A 132 4.88 -3.86 1.25
C ALA A 132 5.77 -4.64 0.26
N GLU A 133 5.85 -5.96 0.43
CA GLU A 133 6.56 -6.86 -0.48
C GLU A 133 5.87 -6.90 -1.84
N ASP A 134 4.54 -6.98 -1.84
CA ASP A 134 3.73 -7.02 -3.06
C ASP A 134 3.87 -5.72 -3.87
N LEU A 135 3.94 -4.55 -3.19
CA LEU A 135 4.21 -3.27 -3.84
C LEU A 135 5.62 -3.20 -4.42
N SER A 136 6.61 -3.73 -3.69
CA SER A 136 8.00 -3.79 -4.19
C SER A 136 8.08 -4.66 -5.44
N ALA A 137 7.42 -5.83 -5.45
CA ALA A 137 7.33 -6.71 -6.60
C ALA A 137 6.64 -6.02 -7.79
N TYR A 138 5.52 -5.34 -7.55
CA TYR A 138 4.82 -4.56 -8.59
C TYR A 138 5.73 -3.52 -9.25
N LEU A 139 6.48 -2.76 -8.47
CA LEU A 139 7.38 -1.73 -9.00
C LEU A 139 8.51 -2.33 -9.84
N VAL A 140 9.03 -3.48 -9.44
CA VAL A 140 10.08 -4.18 -10.19
C VAL A 140 9.53 -4.82 -11.47
N GLU A 141 8.44 -5.57 -11.36
CA GLU A 141 7.93 -6.41 -12.46
C GLU A 141 7.10 -5.62 -13.48
N SER A 142 6.22 -4.73 -12.99
CA SER A 142 5.30 -3.97 -13.84
C SER A 142 5.87 -2.62 -14.28
N GLU A 143 6.55 -1.91 -13.38
CA GLU A 143 7.11 -0.57 -13.65
C GLU A 143 8.60 -0.61 -14.04
N GLN A 144 9.28 -1.74 -13.84
CA GLN A 144 10.71 -1.92 -14.08
C GLN A 144 11.58 -0.94 -13.25
N ILE A 145 11.11 -0.57 -12.07
CA ILE A 145 11.80 0.32 -11.14
C ILE A 145 12.28 -0.51 -9.96
N PRO A 146 13.60 -0.70 -9.77
CA PRO A 146 14.11 -1.33 -8.56
C PRO A 146 13.69 -0.50 -7.33
N ALA A 147 12.99 -1.15 -6.39
CA ALA A 147 12.41 -0.47 -5.25
C ALA A 147 12.39 -1.35 -4.00
N ALA A 148 12.44 -0.68 -2.84
CA ALA A 148 12.18 -1.29 -1.55
C ALA A 148 11.11 -0.51 -0.82
N CYS A 149 10.14 -1.21 -0.24
CA CYS A 149 9.01 -0.62 0.47
C CYS A 149 8.91 -1.20 1.88
N GLY A 150 8.66 -0.33 2.86
CA GLY A 150 8.30 -0.72 4.21
C GLY A 150 7.00 -0.03 4.63
N LEU A 151 6.04 -0.80 5.14
CA LEU A 151 4.74 -0.30 5.59
C LEU A 151 4.44 -0.85 6.99
N GLY A 152 3.89 -0.01 7.85
CA GLY A 152 3.53 -0.41 9.20
C GLY A 152 2.28 0.29 9.71
N VAL A 153 1.46 -0.48 10.43
CA VAL A 153 0.34 0.03 11.22
C VAL A 153 0.39 -0.64 12.58
N LEU A 154 0.47 0.16 13.62
CA LEU A 154 0.42 -0.31 15.01
C LEU A 154 -0.98 -0.05 15.56
N VAL A 155 -1.66 -1.12 15.89
CA VAL A 155 -3.01 -1.10 16.49
C VAL A 155 -2.90 -1.42 17.98
N ASP A 156 -3.58 -0.65 18.81
CA ASP A 156 -3.62 -0.88 20.26
C ASP A 156 -4.67 -1.94 20.64
N THR A 157 -4.65 -2.37 21.87
CA THR A 157 -5.61 -3.33 22.45
C THR A 157 -7.05 -2.83 22.46
N ASP A 158 -7.26 -1.51 22.46
CA ASP A 158 -8.57 -0.87 22.30
C ASP A 158 -8.99 -0.69 20.83
N HIS A 159 -8.24 -1.27 19.91
CA HIS A 159 -8.40 -1.18 18.45
C HIS A 159 -8.16 0.22 17.87
N SER A 160 -7.62 1.16 18.63
CA SER A 160 -7.19 2.45 18.11
C SER A 160 -5.85 2.32 17.35
N VAL A 161 -5.63 3.20 16.37
CA VAL A 161 -4.39 3.24 15.62
C VAL A 161 -3.38 4.12 16.35
N LYS A 162 -2.31 3.51 16.86
CA LYS A 162 -1.19 4.22 17.53
C LYS A 162 -0.25 4.89 16.54
N ALA A 163 0.10 4.17 15.48
CA ALA A 163 0.99 4.64 14.44
C ALA A 163 0.63 4.01 13.10
N ALA A 164 0.80 4.75 12.03
CA ALA A 164 0.72 4.25 10.66
C ALA A 164 1.66 5.06 9.78
N GLY A 165 2.35 4.39 8.87
CA GLY A 165 3.26 5.04 7.94
C GLY A 165 4.06 4.03 7.14
N GLY A 166 5.01 4.57 6.38
CA GLY A 166 5.89 3.76 5.58
C GLY A 166 6.89 4.58 4.80
N PHE A 167 7.71 3.87 4.06
CA PHE A 167 8.68 4.45 3.13
C PHE A 167 8.72 3.67 1.83
N LEU A 168 9.10 4.36 0.78
CA LEU A 168 9.37 3.81 -0.54
C LEU A 168 10.70 4.36 -1.02
N VAL A 169 11.64 3.48 -1.33
CA VAL A 169 12.94 3.82 -1.93
C VAL A 169 12.95 3.30 -3.34
N GLN A 170 13.25 4.15 -4.30
CA GLN A 170 13.29 3.82 -5.73
C GLN A 170 14.64 4.21 -6.32
N LEU A 171 15.22 3.34 -7.15
CA LEU A 171 16.39 3.68 -7.93
C LEU A 171 15.97 4.36 -9.23
N MET A 172 16.61 5.49 -9.51
CA MET A 172 16.36 6.25 -10.73
C MET A 172 17.20 5.68 -11.89
N PRO A 173 16.75 5.87 -13.15
CA PRO A 173 17.51 5.44 -14.30
C PRO A 173 18.96 5.96 -14.29
N GLY A 174 19.91 5.08 -14.55
CA GLY A 174 21.34 5.40 -14.54
C GLY A 174 22.00 5.30 -13.16
N ALA A 175 21.31 4.79 -12.14
CA ALA A 175 21.90 4.48 -10.86
C ALA A 175 23.04 3.45 -11.02
N PRO A 176 24.22 3.66 -10.40
CA PRO A 176 25.31 2.67 -10.42
C PRO A 176 24.86 1.36 -9.76
N GLU A 177 25.33 0.23 -10.28
CA GLU A 177 25.02 -1.11 -9.73
C GLU A 177 25.40 -1.26 -8.25
N GLU A 178 26.41 -0.53 -7.81
CA GLU A 178 26.86 -0.50 -6.41
C GLU A 178 25.80 0.00 -5.41
N LEU A 179 24.77 0.70 -5.90
CA LEU A 179 23.64 1.14 -5.08
C LEU A 179 22.51 0.08 -4.96
N ILE A 180 22.65 -1.03 -5.67
CA ILE A 180 21.65 -2.12 -5.70
C ILE A 180 22.02 -3.23 -4.69
N ALA A 181 23.27 -3.24 -4.23
CA ALA A 181 23.82 -4.26 -3.32
C ALA A 181 23.40 -4.10 -1.86
#